data_200215e938f29fb7637883b0b669c32a
#
_entry.id   200215e938f29fb7637883b0b669c32a
#
_cell.length_a   1.000
_cell.length_b   1.000
_cell.length_c   1.000
_cell.angle_alpha   90.00
_cell.angle_beta   90.00
_cell.angle_gamma   90.00
#
_symmetry.space_group_name_H-M   'P 1'
#
loop_
_entity.id
_entity.type
_entity.pdbx_description
1 polymer ?
#
loop_
_entity_poly.entity_id
_entity_poly.type
_entity_poly.pdbx_seq_one_letter_code
_entity_poly.pdbx_strand_id
1 'polypeptide(L)' 'MKVYNTIGTVYNVFGRLKKKELIGSFSTLEQARNAVSQVASNYDEVGIVVAELDKVEAKEL' A
#
# COMPACT_ATOMS: atom_id res chain seq x y z
N MET A 1 -11.08 -12.81 1.94
CA MET A 1 -10.29 -12.35 0.78
C MET A 1 -9.22 -11.38 1.25
N LYS A 2 -8.01 -11.60 0.79
CA LYS A 2 -6.90 -10.73 1.17
C LYS A 2 -6.62 -9.71 0.10
N VAL A 3 -6.32 -8.50 0.53
CA VAL A 3 -5.95 -7.41 -0.36
C VAL A 3 -4.61 -6.85 0.11
N TYR A 4 -3.71 -6.65 -0.83
CA TYR A 4 -2.37 -6.14 -0.56
C TYR A 4 -2.34 -4.68 -0.98
N ASN A 5 -2.38 -3.80 0.00
CA ASN A 5 -2.38 -2.36 -0.23
C ASN A 5 -0.95 -1.85 -0.24
N THR A 6 -0.58 -1.19 -1.32
CA THR A 6 0.76 -0.64 -1.48
C THR A 6 0.71 0.84 -1.17
N ILE A 7 1.52 1.28 -0.20
CA ILE A 7 1.48 2.64 0.32
C ILE A 7 2.85 3.28 0.18
N GLY A 8 2.87 4.48 -0.40
CA GLY A 8 4.09 5.25 -0.55
C GLY A 8 4.12 6.42 0.42
N THR A 9 5.30 6.70 0.97
CA THR A 9 5.49 7.74 1.96
C THR A 9 6.60 8.68 1.50
N VAL A 10 6.37 9.98 1.64
CA VAL A 10 7.35 11.01 1.31
C VAL A 10 7.59 11.86 2.55
N TYR A 11 8.87 12.09 2.85
CA TYR A 11 9.28 12.93 3.96
C TYR A 11 9.86 14.24 3.42
N ASN A 12 9.79 15.30 4.23
CA ASN A 12 10.41 16.56 3.84
C ASN A 12 11.88 16.55 4.23
N VAL A 13 12.58 17.66 3.97
CA VAL A 13 14.02 17.75 4.24
C VAL A 13 14.37 17.65 5.71
N PHE A 14 13.39 17.82 6.59
CA PHE A 14 13.60 17.72 8.03
C PHE A 14 13.26 16.33 8.57
N GLY A 15 12.97 15.38 7.69
CA GLY A 15 12.63 14.02 8.12
C GLY A 15 11.21 13.86 8.62
N ARG A 16 10.36 14.85 8.42
CA ARG A 16 8.96 14.78 8.84
C ARG A 16 8.09 14.25 7.72
N LEU A 17 7.02 13.57 8.09
CA LEU A 17 6.07 13.05 7.13
C LEU A 17 5.46 14.19 6.33
N LYS A 18 5.63 14.15 5.00
CA LYS A 18 5.05 15.12 4.12
C LYS A 18 3.72 14.63 3.57
N LYS A 19 3.70 13.40 3.06
CA LYS A 19 2.46 12.81 2.59
C LYS A 19 2.59 11.29 2.57
N LYS A 20 1.43 10.65 2.62
CA LYS A 20 1.32 9.21 2.58
C LYS A 20 0.13 8.90 1.69
N GLU A 21 0.32 8.05 0.68
CA GLU A 21 -0.76 7.80 -0.26
C GLU A 21 -0.82 6.35 -0.67
N LEU A 22 -2.02 5.92 -1.04
CA LEU A 22 -2.24 4.58 -1.54
C LEU A 22 -1.85 4.53 -3.00
N ILE A 23 -0.88 3.67 -3.32
CA ILE A 23 -0.43 3.49 -4.70
C ILE A 23 -1.40 2.57 -5.43
N GLY A 24 -1.84 1.51 -4.75
CA GLY A 24 -2.78 0.59 -5.36
C GLY A 24 -3.11 -0.56 -4.43
N SER A 25 -4.16 -1.30 -4.80
CA SER A 25 -4.59 -2.48 -4.06
C SER A 25 -4.56 -3.67 -5.00
N PHE A 26 -3.97 -4.77 -4.54
CA PHE A 26 -3.74 -5.93 -5.39
C PHE A 26 -4.22 -7.20 -4.70
N SER A 27 -4.60 -8.17 -5.50
CA SER A 27 -5.10 -9.44 -4.98
C SER A 27 -4.00 -10.44 -4.65
N THR A 28 -2.78 -10.19 -5.14
CA THR A 28 -1.64 -11.06 -4.84
C THR A 28 -0.45 -10.25 -4.38
N LEU A 29 0.40 -10.90 -3.58
CA LEU A 29 1.62 -10.26 -3.10
C LEU A 29 2.57 -9.94 -4.24
N GLU A 30 2.61 -10.80 -5.24
CA GLU A 30 3.50 -10.61 -6.38
C GLU A 30 3.16 -9.32 -7.13
N GLN A 31 1.86 -9.08 -7.34
CA GLN A 31 1.42 -7.85 -8.00
C GLN A 31 1.81 -6.63 -7.19
N ALA A 32 1.64 -6.70 -5.87
CA ALA A 32 1.99 -5.60 -5.00
C ALA A 32 3.50 -5.32 -5.06
N ARG A 33 4.31 -6.36 -5.07
CA ARG A 33 5.76 -6.21 -5.16
C ARG A 33 6.19 -5.58 -6.48
N ASN A 34 5.54 -5.97 -7.55
CA ASN A 34 5.84 -5.37 -8.86
C ASN A 34 5.52 -3.89 -8.86
N ALA A 35 4.40 -3.51 -8.27
CA ALA A 35 4.03 -2.11 -8.16
C ALA A 35 5.05 -1.32 -7.36
N VAL A 36 5.52 -1.90 -6.25
CA VAL A 36 6.54 -1.27 -5.42
C VAL A 36 7.81 -1.01 -6.24
N SER A 37 8.26 -2.02 -6.99
CA SER A 37 9.45 -1.88 -7.83
C SER A 37 9.35 -0.72 -8.81
N GLN A 38 8.17 -0.54 -9.39
CA GLN A 38 7.98 0.46 -10.42
C GLN A 38 7.95 1.88 -9.88
N VAL A 39 7.53 2.05 -8.62
CA VAL A 39 7.35 3.39 -8.06
C VAL A 39 8.31 3.72 -6.93
N ALA A 40 9.20 2.80 -6.57
CA ALA A 40 10.06 2.97 -5.41
C ALA A 40 10.89 4.25 -5.47
N SER A 41 11.30 4.66 -6.67
CA SER A 41 12.12 5.86 -6.82
C SER A 41 11.33 7.15 -6.60
N ASN A 42 10.00 7.07 -6.56
CA ASN A 42 9.14 8.25 -6.38
C ASN A 42 8.82 8.52 -4.92
N TYR A 43 9.19 7.61 -4.02
CA TYR A 43 8.85 7.69 -2.61
C TYR A 43 10.07 7.40 -1.76
N ASP A 44 10.09 7.99 -0.56
CA ASP A 44 11.17 7.71 0.39
C ASP A 44 11.01 6.33 1.00
N GLU A 45 9.76 5.90 1.20
CA GLU A 45 9.46 4.57 1.69
C GLU A 45 8.24 4.03 0.98
N VAL A 46 8.22 2.72 0.75
CA VAL A 46 7.06 2.05 0.18
C VAL A 46 6.83 0.78 0.98
N GLY A 47 5.59 0.54 1.37
CA GLY A 47 5.25 -0.63 2.15
C GLY A 47 4.01 -1.32 1.61
N ILE A 48 3.82 -2.56 2.07
CA ILE A 48 2.65 -3.35 1.70
C ILE A 48 1.91 -3.70 2.98
N VAL A 49 0.62 -3.35 3.03
CA VAL A 49 -0.25 -3.65 4.16
C VAL A 49 -1.30 -4.64 3.72
N VAL A 50 -1.39 -5.77 4.41
CA VAL A 50 -2.35 -6.81 4.07
C VAL A 50 -3.64 -6.56 4.83
N ALA A 51 -4.76 -6.57 4.11
CA ALA A 51 -6.08 -6.40 4.68
C ALA A 51 -6.94 -7.62 4.40
N GLU A 52 -7.76 -7.99 5.36
CA GLU A 52 -8.69 -9.12 5.22
C GLU A 52 -10.10 -8.57 5.13
N LEU A 53 -10.79 -8.81 4.02
CA LEU A 53 -12.09 -8.22 3.76
C LEU A 53 -13.28 -9.16 3.92
N ASP A 54 -13.02 -10.44 4.13
CA ASP A 54 -14.11 -11.42 4.18
C ASP A 54 -15.13 -11.11 5.26
N LYS A 55 -14.65 -10.70 6.41
CA LYS A 55 -15.55 -10.43 7.53
C LYS A 55 -16.42 -9.21 7.28
N VAL A 56 -15.87 -8.24 6.58
CA VAL A 56 -16.62 -7.03 6.30
C VAL A 56 -17.80 -7.35 5.39
N GLU A 57 -17.57 -8.17 4.39
CA GLU A 57 -18.62 -8.55 3.47
C GLU A 57 -19.73 -9.33 4.16
N ALA A 58 -19.35 -10.22 5.06
CA ALA A 58 -20.34 -11.01 5.79
C ALA A 58 -21.26 -10.13 6.60
N LYS A 59 -20.74 -9.05 7.12
CA LYS A 59 -21.56 -8.14 7.93
C LYS A 59 -22.56 -7.35 7.14
N GLU A 60 -22.26 -7.11 5.91
CA GLU A 60 -23.16 -6.35 5.06
C GLU A 60 -24.44 -7.10 4.80
N LEU A 61 -24.41 -8.37 4.89
CA LEU A 61 -25.59 -9.19 4.62
C LEU A 61 -26.47 -9.32 5.85
#